data_f2d4f5b71cfde662cb89a4fa45c350a9
#
_entry.id   f2d4f5b71cfde662cb89a4fa45c350a9
#
_cell.length_a   1.000
_cell.length_b   1.000
_cell.length_c   1.000
_cell.angle_alpha   90.00
_cell.angle_beta   90.00
_cell.angle_gamma   90.00
#
_symmetry.space_group_name_H-M   'P 1'
#
loop_
_entity.id
_entity.type
_entity.pdbx_description
1 polymer ?
#
loop_
_entity_poly.entity_id
_entity_poly.type
_entity_poly.pdbx_seq_one_letter_code
_entity_poly.pdbx_strand_id
1 'polypeptide(L)'
;MKKFILPIIYGTLLISLSTNAQEKINGNGNVVTETRTTSEYDAIKISGFFDIDLVAGKEGKISITGEQNILSAIIVEVEDNALKIYTKKGTNLHPGMGKKVEITVPLEKISELSLSGSGDITAKSPIKNDKFSAKLSGSGDFDLDVVSNSFDLSLNGSGDIKLKGSSDNLVIKLSGSGDIEAANLKSKNATINVSGSGDVNINCSESLIARVSGSGDIKYTGNPEKRDVKVSGSGSIAKG
;
A
#
# COMPACT_ATOMS: atom_id res chain seq x y z
N MET A 1 44.18 -10.89 65.55
CA MET A 1 43.19 -10.22 64.64
C MET A 1 43.45 -10.73 63.23
N LYS A 2 42.64 -11.68 62.75
CA LYS A 2 42.73 -12.23 61.39
C LYS A 2 41.82 -11.45 60.46
N LYS A 3 42.38 -10.75 59.45
CA LYS A 3 41.64 -10.01 58.41
C LYS A 3 41.22 -11.02 57.32
N PHE A 4 39.90 -11.23 57.17
CA PHE A 4 39.33 -11.93 56.04
C PHE A 4 39.21 -10.96 54.83
N ILE A 5 39.91 -11.26 53.76
CA ILE A 5 39.79 -10.60 52.47
C ILE A 5 38.81 -11.43 51.63
N LEU A 6 37.65 -10.85 51.32
CA LEU A 6 36.62 -11.43 50.49
C LEU A 6 36.94 -11.11 49.02
N PRO A 7 37.13 -12.06 48.09
CA PRO A 7 37.34 -11.75 46.69
C PRO A 7 35.98 -11.36 46.03
N ILE A 8 35.87 -10.18 45.48
CA ILE A 8 34.77 -9.74 44.64
C ILE A 8 34.99 -10.33 43.25
N ILE A 9 34.19 -11.36 42.89
CA ILE A 9 34.16 -11.92 41.53
C ILE A 9 33.29 -11.02 40.67
N TYR A 10 33.92 -10.22 39.80
CA TYR A 10 33.23 -9.49 38.73
C TYR A 10 32.84 -10.50 37.62
N GLY A 11 31.60 -10.97 37.64
CA GLY A 11 31.02 -11.73 36.56
C GLY A 11 30.67 -10.83 35.38
N THR A 12 31.54 -10.76 34.36
CA THR A 12 31.20 -10.09 33.08
C THR A 12 30.16 -10.95 32.33
N LEU A 13 28.90 -10.52 32.38
CA LEU A 13 27.82 -11.07 31.58
C LEU A 13 28.02 -10.65 30.10
N LEU A 14 28.63 -11.51 29.30
CA LEU A 14 28.73 -11.37 27.85
C LEU A 14 27.34 -11.62 27.24
N ILE A 15 26.57 -10.56 27.02
CA ILE A 15 25.36 -10.60 26.22
C ILE A 15 25.80 -10.70 24.74
N SER A 16 25.81 -11.89 24.18
CA SER A 16 25.97 -12.10 22.74
C SER A 16 24.73 -11.59 22.02
N LEU A 17 24.76 -10.36 21.53
CA LEU A 17 23.80 -9.83 20.57
C LEU A 17 24.01 -10.60 19.25
N SER A 18 23.17 -11.60 18.99
CA SER A 18 23.09 -12.24 17.69
C SER A 18 22.49 -11.21 16.71
N THR A 19 23.34 -10.43 16.05
CA THR A 19 22.94 -9.65 14.90
C THR A 19 22.66 -10.63 13.76
N ASN A 20 21.39 -10.91 13.48
CA ASN A 20 21.01 -11.58 12.24
C ASN A 20 21.37 -10.62 11.09
N ALA A 21 22.54 -10.80 10.49
CA ALA A 21 22.94 -10.08 9.28
C ALA A 21 21.97 -10.48 8.17
N GLN A 22 21.29 -9.50 7.60
CA GLN A 22 20.43 -9.68 6.43
C GLN A 22 21.28 -10.05 5.23
N GLU A 23 20.97 -11.14 4.52
CA GLU A 23 21.67 -11.54 3.29
C GLU A 23 21.41 -10.47 2.20
N LYS A 24 22.48 -9.81 1.75
CA LYS A 24 22.40 -8.83 0.68
C LYS A 24 22.49 -9.53 -0.68
N ILE A 25 21.45 -9.39 -1.50
CA ILE A 25 21.40 -9.92 -2.87
C ILE A 25 21.45 -8.75 -3.85
N ASN A 26 22.60 -8.59 -4.55
CA ASN A 26 22.73 -7.61 -5.63
C ASN A 26 22.30 -8.23 -6.94
N GLY A 27 21.58 -7.50 -7.77
CA GLY A 27 21.17 -7.95 -9.10
C GLY A 27 22.36 -8.38 -9.97
N ASN A 28 22.15 -9.40 -10.79
CA ASN A 28 23.18 -9.98 -11.67
C ASN A 28 23.12 -9.46 -13.11
N GLY A 29 22.20 -8.54 -13.42
CA GLY A 29 21.98 -7.97 -14.75
C GLY A 29 21.19 -8.85 -15.72
N ASN A 30 20.99 -10.14 -15.40
CA ASN A 30 20.27 -11.08 -16.26
C ASN A 30 18.75 -11.00 -15.99
N VAL A 31 18.03 -10.20 -16.79
CA VAL A 31 16.58 -10.03 -16.68
C VAL A 31 15.86 -11.18 -17.36
N VAL A 32 14.97 -11.83 -16.62
CA VAL A 32 14.14 -12.95 -17.08
C VAL A 32 12.68 -12.72 -16.70
N THR A 33 11.77 -13.40 -17.37
CA THR A 33 10.35 -13.47 -17.00
C THR A 33 10.02 -14.88 -16.57
N GLU A 34 9.42 -15.01 -15.39
CA GLU A 34 8.96 -16.27 -14.81
C GLU A 34 7.45 -16.26 -14.61
N THR A 35 6.82 -17.41 -14.67
CA THR A 35 5.41 -17.59 -14.30
C THR A 35 5.32 -18.38 -13.00
N ARG A 36 4.61 -17.84 -12.03
CA ARG A 36 4.29 -18.52 -10.76
C ARG A 36 2.82 -18.95 -10.78
N THR A 37 2.58 -20.24 -10.51
CA THR A 37 1.22 -20.78 -10.44
C THR A 37 0.71 -20.66 -9.02
N THR A 38 -0.53 -20.16 -8.87
CA THR A 38 -1.23 -20.00 -7.59
C THR A 38 -2.62 -20.62 -7.67
N SER A 39 -3.31 -20.73 -6.54
CA SER A 39 -4.78 -20.91 -6.50
C SER A 39 -5.49 -19.57 -6.74
N GLU A 40 -6.82 -19.58 -6.75
CA GLU A 40 -7.68 -18.40 -6.78
C GLU A 40 -7.51 -17.61 -5.45
N TYR A 41 -7.81 -16.30 -5.49
CA TYR A 41 -7.69 -15.40 -4.34
C TYR A 41 -8.74 -14.27 -4.40
N ASP A 42 -9.18 -13.78 -3.25
CA ASP A 42 -10.08 -12.62 -3.11
C ASP A 42 -9.36 -11.37 -2.55
N ALA A 43 -8.11 -11.52 -2.11
CA ALA A 43 -7.30 -10.42 -1.61
C ALA A 43 -5.89 -10.45 -2.21
N ILE A 44 -5.27 -9.28 -2.36
CA ILE A 44 -3.89 -9.14 -2.81
C ILE A 44 -3.12 -8.33 -1.77
N LYS A 45 -2.03 -8.92 -1.24
CA LYS A 45 -1.19 -8.33 -0.20
C LYS A 45 0.26 -8.33 -0.63
N ILE A 46 0.79 -7.13 -0.83
CA ILE A 46 2.14 -6.93 -1.35
C ILE A 46 3.00 -6.27 -0.28
N SER A 47 4.22 -6.79 -0.10
CA SER A 47 5.20 -6.21 0.81
C SER A 47 6.55 -6.11 0.11
N GLY A 48 6.97 -4.89 -0.22
CA GLY A 48 8.23 -4.65 -0.92
C GLY A 48 8.21 -3.41 -1.81
N PHE A 49 9.02 -3.48 -2.88
CA PHE A 49 9.29 -2.38 -3.82
C PHE A 49 8.91 -2.74 -5.27
N PHE A 50 7.96 -3.65 -5.43
CA PHE A 50 7.59 -4.21 -6.74
C PHE A 50 6.59 -3.31 -7.46
N ASP A 51 6.77 -3.16 -8.78
CA ASP A 51 5.78 -2.52 -9.65
C ASP A 51 4.75 -3.57 -10.09
N ILE A 52 3.48 -3.35 -9.79
CA ILE A 52 2.40 -4.30 -10.00
C ILE A 52 1.40 -3.80 -11.02
N ASP A 53 1.18 -4.57 -12.07
CA ASP A 53 0.09 -4.37 -13.01
C ASP A 53 -1.07 -5.33 -12.70
N LEU A 54 -2.21 -4.78 -12.27
CA LEU A 54 -3.45 -5.54 -12.08
C LEU A 54 -4.20 -5.58 -13.41
N VAL A 55 -4.41 -6.78 -13.96
CA VAL A 55 -5.07 -6.99 -15.25
C VAL A 55 -6.34 -7.82 -15.10
N ALA A 56 -7.34 -7.56 -15.93
CA ALA A 56 -8.52 -8.44 -15.96
C ALA A 56 -8.14 -9.80 -16.53
N GLY A 57 -8.53 -10.87 -15.87
CA GLY A 57 -8.28 -12.23 -16.33
C GLY A 57 -8.44 -13.26 -15.23
N LYS A 58 -8.47 -14.54 -15.64
CA LYS A 58 -8.55 -15.63 -14.69
C LYS A 58 -7.29 -15.72 -13.84
N GLU A 59 -7.49 -15.83 -12.55
CA GLU A 59 -6.46 -15.99 -11.55
C GLU A 59 -5.67 -17.29 -11.71
N GLY A 60 -4.52 -17.40 -11.04
CA GLY A 60 -3.73 -18.63 -10.99
C GLY A 60 -2.41 -18.58 -11.75
N LYS A 61 -2.11 -17.52 -12.51
CA LYS A 61 -0.81 -17.37 -13.20
C LYS A 61 -0.28 -15.95 -13.02
N ILE A 62 0.72 -15.79 -12.18
CA ILE A 62 1.40 -14.53 -11.90
C ILE A 62 2.65 -14.47 -12.75
N SER A 63 2.81 -13.43 -13.59
CA SER A 63 4.04 -13.19 -14.35
C SER A 63 4.95 -12.25 -13.58
N ILE A 64 6.22 -12.60 -13.44
CA ILE A 64 7.23 -11.78 -12.74
C ILE A 64 8.41 -11.58 -13.66
N THR A 65 8.79 -10.32 -13.88
CA THR A 65 9.96 -9.93 -14.69
C THR A 65 10.96 -9.19 -13.80
N GLY A 66 12.23 -9.57 -13.88
CA GLY A 66 13.30 -8.96 -13.12
C GLY A 66 14.60 -9.74 -13.24
N GLU A 67 15.63 -9.34 -12.49
CA GLU A 67 16.90 -10.05 -12.49
C GLU A 67 16.76 -11.42 -11.81
N GLN A 68 17.22 -12.46 -12.46
CA GLN A 68 17.01 -13.87 -12.10
C GLN A 68 17.31 -14.19 -10.63
N ASN A 69 18.44 -13.68 -10.12
CA ASN A 69 18.82 -13.90 -8.74
C ASN A 69 17.99 -13.10 -7.73
N ILE A 70 17.41 -11.96 -8.14
CA ILE A 70 16.44 -11.19 -7.36
C ILE A 70 15.12 -11.95 -7.30
N LEU A 71 14.62 -12.46 -8.45
CA LEU A 71 13.35 -13.19 -8.52
C LEU A 71 13.35 -14.44 -7.62
N SER A 72 14.49 -15.11 -7.46
CA SER A 72 14.62 -16.30 -6.58
C SER A 72 14.34 -16.02 -5.11
N ALA A 73 14.44 -14.76 -4.67
CA ALA A 73 14.16 -14.34 -3.30
C ALA A 73 12.79 -13.66 -3.13
N ILE A 74 11.95 -13.64 -4.17
CA ILE A 74 10.57 -13.16 -4.10
C ILE A 74 9.66 -14.35 -3.91
N ILE A 75 8.81 -14.29 -2.89
CA ILE A 75 7.81 -15.29 -2.58
C ILE A 75 6.46 -14.84 -3.14
N VAL A 76 5.79 -15.77 -3.81
CA VAL A 76 4.42 -15.61 -4.32
C VAL A 76 3.64 -16.82 -3.89
N GLU A 77 2.66 -16.62 -3.03
CA GLU A 77 1.84 -17.71 -2.49
C GLU A 77 0.42 -17.24 -2.19
N VAL A 78 -0.51 -18.15 -2.10
CA VAL A 78 -1.87 -17.88 -1.64
C VAL A 78 -2.06 -18.56 -0.29
N GLU A 79 -2.37 -17.75 0.71
CA GLU A 79 -2.69 -18.19 2.06
C GLU A 79 -3.94 -17.43 2.55
N ASP A 80 -4.87 -18.14 3.18
CA ASP A 80 -6.15 -17.58 3.65
C ASP A 80 -6.92 -16.81 2.56
N ASN A 81 -6.96 -17.35 1.35
CA ASN A 81 -7.59 -16.73 0.17
C ASN A 81 -6.97 -15.38 -0.24
N ALA A 82 -5.74 -15.07 0.21
CA ALA A 82 -5.01 -13.87 -0.14
C ALA A 82 -3.74 -14.22 -0.92
N LEU A 83 -3.56 -13.61 -2.10
CA LEU A 83 -2.30 -13.61 -2.82
C LEU A 83 -1.31 -12.74 -2.05
N LYS A 84 -0.25 -13.35 -1.56
CA LYS A 84 0.85 -12.68 -0.87
C LYS A 84 2.08 -12.64 -1.77
N ILE A 85 2.63 -11.43 -1.95
CA ILE A 85 3.86 -11.20 -2.71
C ILE A 85 4.83 -10.42 -1.82
N TYR A 86 5.97 -11.03 -1.52
CA TYR A 86 6.92 -10.42 -0.58
C TYR A 86 8.35 -10.94 -0.77
N THR A 87 9.31 -10.24 -0.19
CA THR A 87 10.72 -10.64 -0.17
C THR A 87 10.95 -11.69 0.92
N LYS A 88 11.69 -12.76 0.61
CA LYS A 88 12.09 -13.80 1.57
C LYS A 88 12.69 -13.16 2.83
N LYS A 89 12.23 -13.61 3.99
CA LYS A 89 12.70 -13.10 5.29
C LYS A 89 14.22 -13.24 5.43
N GLY A 90 14.86 -12.18 5.92
CA GLY A 90 16.31 -12.16 6.12
C GLY A 90 17.10 -11.80 4.87
N THR A 91 16.46 -11.43 3.76
CA THR A 91 17.14 -10.95 2.55
C THR A 91 16.91 -9.44 2.35
N ASN A 92 17.91 -8.77 1.76
CA ASN A 92 17.85 -7.39 1.34
C ASN A 92 18.20 -7.32 -0.14
N LEU A 93 17.19 -7.03 -0.98
CA LEU A 93 17.31 -7.06 -2.44
C LEU A 93 17.77 -5.70 -2.97
N HIS A 94 18.78 -5.74 -3.83
CA HIS A 94 19.31 -4.57 -4.50
C HIS A 94 19.34 -4.83 -6.02
N PRO A 95 18.24 -4.55 -6.74
CA PRO A 95 18.25 -4.63 -8.21
C PRO A 95 19.35 -3.74 -8.81
N GLY A 96 19.90 -4.14 -9.95
CA GLY A 96 20.86 -3.36 -10.69
C GLY A 96 20.31 -1.99 -11.07
N MET A 97 21.21 -1.03 -11.35
CA MET A 97 20.82 0.34 -11.70
C MET A 97 19.80 0.35 -12.87
N GLY A 98 18.65 1.00 -12.66
CA GLY A 98 17.58 1.08 -13.66
C GLY A 98 16.82 -0.23 -13.89
N LYS A 99 17.05 -1.27 -13.08
CA LYS A 99 16.30 -2.53 -13.14
C LYS A 99 15.19 -2.50 -12.10
N LYS A 100 14.02 -2.98 -12.52
CA LYS A 100 12.83 -3.09 -11.66
C LYS A 100 12.38 -4.53 -11.56
N VAL A 101 11.54 -4.81 -10.59
CA VAL A 101 10.76 -6.04 -10.53
C VAL A 101 9.33 -5.69 -10.87
N GLU A 102 8.88 -6.16 -12.03
CA GLU A 102 7.54 -5.93 -12.55
C GLU A 102 6.73 -7.21 -12.42
N ILE A 103 5.51 -7.11 -11.87
CA ILE A 103 4.66 -8.26 -11.62
C ILE A 103 3.27 -8.01 -12.22
N THR A 104 2.84 -8.90 -13.09
CA THR A 104 1.48 -8.87 -13.63
C THR A 104 0.60 -9.84 -12.87
N VAL A 105 -0.47 -9.32 -12.28
CA VAL A 105 -1.42 -10.06 -11.45
C VAL A 105 -2.79 -10.03 -12.13
N PRO A 106 -3.27 -11.14 -12.69
CA PRO A 106 -4.62 -11.24 -13.22
C PRO A 106 -5.63 -11.36 -12.07
N LEU A 107 -6.78 -10.71 -12.22
CA LEU A 107 -7.88 -10.80 -11.28
C LEU A 107 -9.23 -10.78 -11.99
N GLU A 108 -10.20 -11.52 -11.45
CA GLU A 108 -11.60 -11.42 -11.83
C GLU A 108 -12.35 -10.51 -10.85
N LYS A 109 -12.20 -10.77 -9.56
CA LYS A 109 -12.85 -10.01 -8.50
C LYS A 109 -12.02 -10.09 -7.22
N ILE A 110 -11.72 -8.95 -6.62
CA ILE A 110 -11.03 -8.89 -5.32
C ILE A 110 -11.76 -7.95 -4.37
N SER A 111 -11.73 -8.26 -3.08
CA SER A 111 -12.30 -7.44 -2.01
C SER A 111 -11.27 -6.57 -1.28
N GLU A 112 -10.00 -6.96 -1.30
CA GLU A 112 -8.92 -6.26 -0.61
C GLU A 112 -7.66 -6.16 -1.47
N LEU A 113 -7.06 -4.95 -1.48
CA LEU A 113 -5.73 -4.68 -2.03
C LEU A 113 -4.88 -3.99 -0.96
N SER A 114 -3.69 -4.50 -0.68
CA SER A 114 -2.78 -3.81 0.23
C SER A 114 -1.34 -3.83 -0.26
N LEU A 115 -0.67 -2.68 -0.11
CA LEU A 115 0.76 -2.51 -0.33
C LEU A 115 1.41 -1.97 0.93
N SER A 116 2.49 -2.63 1.34
CA SER A 116 3.40 -2.16 2.37
C SER A 116 4.80 -2.03 1.78
N GLY A 117 5.26 -0.81 1.53
CA GLY A 117 6.56 -0.56 0.91
C GLY A 117 6.60 0.64 -0.01
N SER A 118 7.38 0.55 -1.10
CA SER A 118 7.65 1.64 -2.04
C SER A 118 7.47 1.25 -3.51
N GLY A 119 6.79 0.14 -3.78
CA GLY A 119 6.40 -0.25 -5.13
C GLY A 119 5.12 0.45 -5.58
N ASP A 120 4.82 0.37 -6.86
CA ASP A 120 3.66 1.02 -7.44
C ASP A 120 2.62 -0.01 -7.89
N ILE A 121 1.34 0.29 -7.72
CA ILE A 121 0.26 -0.57 -8.21
C ILE A 121 -0.62 0.17 -9.21
N THR A 122 -0.71 -0.36 -10.40
CA THR A 122 -1.56 0.17 -11.47
C THR A 122 -2.66 -0.82 -11.84
N ALA A 123 -3.92 -0.41 -11.79
CA ALA A 123 -5.02 -1.18 -12.33
C ALA A 123 -5.20 -0.86 -13.83
N LYS A 124 -4.88 -1.83 -14.69
CA LYS A 124 -5.07 -1.71 -16.15
C LYS A 124 -6.53 -1.89 -16.59
N SER A 125 -7.38 -2.36 -15.68
CA SER A 125 -8.81 -2.57 -15.89
C SER A 125 -9.57 -2.20 -14.62
N PRO A 126 -10.86 -1.81 -14.72
CA PRO A 126 -11.65 -1.49 -13.54
C PRO A 126 -11.78 -2.67 -12.57
N ILE A 127 -11.46 -2.43 -11.31
CA ILE A 127 -11.72 -3.36 -10.20
C ILE A 127 -13.19 -3.23 -9.83
N LYS A 128 -13.95 -4.31 -10.03
CA LYS A 128 -15.41 -4.33 -9.79
C LYS A 128 -15.74 -5.21 -8.61
N ASN A 129 -16.30 -4.63 -7.55
CA ASN A 129 -16.81 -5.38 -6.41
C ASN A 129 -17.86 -4.54 -5.66
N ASP A 130 -18.82 -5.19 -4.99
CA ASP A 130 -19.78 -4.48 -4.14
C ASP A 130 -19.10 -3.74 -2.99
N LYS A 131 -18.10 -4.38 -2.38
CA LYS A 131 -17.28 -3.79 -1.33
C LYS A 131 -15.81 -3.99 -1.67
N PHE A 132 -15.06 -2.90 -1.71
CA PHE A 132 -13.63 -2.94 -1.98
C PHE A 132 -12.87 -2.13 -0.94
N SER A 133 -11.72 -2.63 -0.51
CA SER A 133 -10.81 -1.95 0.40
C SER A 133 -9.41 -1.88 -0.20
N ALA A 134 -8.81 -0.69 -0.20
CA ALA A 134 -7.42 -0.51 -0.60
C ALA A 134 -6.61 0.15 0.51
N LYS A 135 -5.40 -0.37 0.77
CA LYS A 135 -4.51 0.13 1.82
C LYS A 135 -3.11 0.31 1.27
N LEU A 136 -2.57 1.52 1.39
CA LEU A 136 -1.18 1.83 1.10
C LEU A 136 -0.47 2.25 2.38
N SER A 137 0.64 1.59 2.67
CA SER A 137 1.50 1.91 3.81
C SER A 137 2.94 2.04 3.34
N GLY A 138 3.47 3.25 3.28
CA GLY A 138 4.81 3.54 2.80
C GLY A 138 4.88 4.72 1.84
N SER A 139 5.68 4.59 0.79
CA SER A 139 5.97 5.66 -0.20
C SER A 139 5.76 5.21 -1.65
N GLY A 140 5.09 4.08 -1.85
CA GLY A 140 4.66 3.63 -3.17
C GLY A 140 3.38 4.32 -3.61
N ASP A 141 2.98 4.14 -4.86
CA ASP A 141 1.84 4.82 -5.46
C ASP A 141 0.74 3.86 -5.92
N PHE A 142 -0.51 4.34 -5.91
CA PHE A 142 -1.64 3.64 -6.52
C PHE A 142 -2.23 4.43 -7.68
N ASP A 143 -2.49 3.77 -8.81
CA ASP A 143 -3.36 4.24 -9.90
C ASP A 143 -4.48 3.22 -10.11
N LEU A 144 -5.65 3.48 -9.53
CA LEU A 144 -6.75 2.52 -9.49
C LEU A 144 -7.99 3.03 -10.23
N ASP A 145 -8.60 2.13 -11.00
CA ASP A 145 -9.93 2.29 -11.57
C ASP A 145 -10.90 1.40 -10.77
N VAL A 146 -11.87 1.99 -10.07
CA VAL A 146 -12.73 1.27 -9.12
C VAL A 146 -14.21 1.50 -9.42
N VAL A 147 -14.96 0.42 -9.48
CA VAL A 147 -16.42 0.46 -9.57
C VAL A 147 -17.01 -0.38 -8.43
N SER A 148 -17.60 0.29 -7.42
CA SER A 148 -18.09 -0.40 -6.21
C SER A 148 -19.31 0.30 -5.61
N ASN A 149 -20.07 -0.40 -4.76
CA ASN A 149 -21.07 0.24 -3.92
C ASN A 149 -20.43 0.88 -2.67
N SER A 150 -19.35 0.28 -2.15
CA SER A 150 -18.60 0.80 -1.00
C SER A 150 -17.11 0.66 -1.23
N PHE A 151 -16.37 1.75 -1.09
CA PHE A 151 -14.93 1.78 -1.23
C PHE A 151 -14.27 2.42 0.00
N ASP A 152 -13.44 1.62 0.68
CA ASP A 152 -12.65 2.05 1.82
C ASP A 152 -11.19 2.19 1.41
N LEU A 153 -10.64 3.41 1.47
CA LEU A 153 -9.24 3.71 1.17
C LEU A 153 -8.49 4.18 2.41
N SER A 154 -7.31 3.62 2.61
CA SER A 154 -6.39 4.09 3.65
C SER A 154 -5.00 4.33 3.09
N LEU A 155 -4.46 5.54 3.27
CA LEU A 155 -3.08 5.90 2.99
C LEU A 155 -2.36 6.24 4.29
N ASN A 156 -1.26 5.54 4.53
CA ASN A 156 -0.38 5.74 5.68
C ASN A 156 1.05 5.95 5.18
N GLY A 157 1.50 7.18 5.05
CA GLY A 157 2.84 7.47 4.55
C GLY A 157 2.91 8.68 3.65
N SER A 158 3.73 8.59 2.60
CA SER A 158 4.05 9.69 1.68
C SER A 158 3.90 9.32 0.20
N GLY A 159 3.29 8.18 -0.09
CA GLY A 159 2.94 7.79 -1.45
C GLY A 159 1.69 8.50 -1.93
N ASP A 160 1.47 8.51 -3.25
CA ASP A 160 0.34 9.19 -3.86
C ASP A 160 -0.69 8.19 -4.41
N ILE A 161 -1.97 8.59 -4.37
CA ILE A 161 -3.05 7.73 -4.87
C ILE A 161 -3.87 8.48 -5.91
N LYS A 162 -3.99 7.88 -7.09
CA LYS A 162 -4.89 8.34 -8.16
C LYS A 162 -6.05 7.39 -8.31
N LEU A 163 -7.28 7.93 -8.25
CA LEU A 163 -8.50 7.15 -8.36
C LEU A 163 -9.39 7.66 -9.49
N LYS A 164 -9.98 6.72 -10.20
CA LYS A 164 -11.06 6.98 -11.16
C LYS A 164 -12.15 5.92 -11.06
N GLY A 165 -13.32 6.19 -11.66
CA GLY A 165 -14.47 5.28 -11.69
C GLY A 165 -15.65 5.76 -10.86
N SER A 166 -16.25 4.91 -10.03
CA SER A 166 -17.41 5.29 -9.21
C SER A 166 -17.55 4.45 -7.94
N SER A 167 -18.07 5.08 -6.88
CA SER A 167 -18.47 4.38 -5.66
C SER A 167 -19.69 5.09 -5.02
N ASP A 168 -20.70 4.36 -4.60
CA ASP A 168 -21.82 4.99 -3.91
C ASP A 168 -21.38 5.58 -2.55
N ASN A 169 -20.57 4.83 -1.81
CA ASN A 169 -20.04 5.26 -0.51
C ASN A 169 -18.51 5.18 -0.50
N LEU A 170 -17.88 6.33 -0.38
CA LEU A 170 -16.43 6.47 -0.35
C LEU A 170 -15.96 6.85 1.05
N VAL A 171 -15.05 6.07 1.61
CA VAL A 171 -14.36 6.40 2.86
C VAL A 171 -12.87 6.55 2.58
N ILE A 172 -12.30 7.70 2.90
CA ILE A 172 -10.85 7.96 2.78
C ILE A 172 -10.27 8.30 4.14
N LYS A 173 -9.17 7.63 4.47
CA LYS A 173 -8.33 7.92 5.63
C LYS A 173 -6.91 8.18 5.14
N LEU A 174 -6.43 9.41 5.30
CA LEU A 174 -5.06 9.81 5.01
C LEU A 174 -4.34 10.12 6.32
N SER A 175 -3.21 9.47 6.53
CA SER A 175 -2.30 9.76 7.63
C SER A 175 -0.89 9.87 7.10
N GLY A 176 -0.34 11.08 7.10
CA GLY A 176 0.99 11.36 6.54
C GLY A 176 1.03 12.59 5.65
N SER A 177 1.80 12.51 4.57
CA SER A 177 2.08 13.64 3.67
C SER A 177 1.91 13.31 2.18
N GLY A 178 1.40 12.13 1.86
CA GLY A 178 1.04 11.75 0.49
C GLY A 178 -0.31 12.33 0.09
N ASP A 179 -0.57 12.42 -1.22
CA ASP A 179 -1.77 13.04 -1.76
C ASP A 179 -2.74 12.02 -2.36
N ILE A 180 -4.05 12.34 -2.32
CA ILE A 180 -5.08 11.49 -2.90
C ILE A 180 -5.89 12.28 -3.94
N GLU A 181 -5.68 11.95 -5.21
CA GLU A 181 -6.41 12.53 -6.34
C GLU A 181 -7.57 11.61 -6.74
N ALA A 182 -8.76 11.91 -6.25
CA ALA A 182 -10.00 11.17 -6.48
C ALA A 182 -11.11 12.02 -7.14
N ALA A 183 -10.77 13.15 -7.77
CA ALA A 183 -11.74 14.00 -8.47
C ALA A 183 -12.41 13.27 -9.65
N ASN A 184 -11.74 12.26 -10.22
CA ASN A 184 -12.25 11.41 -11.30
C ASN A 184 -13.02 10.15 -10.79
N LEU A 185 -13.13 9.95 -9.48
CA LEU A 185 -13.96 8.93 -8.86
C LEU A 185 -15.29 9.58 -8.43
N LYS A 186 -16.37 9.28 -9.12
CA LYS A 186 -17.71 9.80 -8.78
C LYS A 186 -18.24 9.11 -7.53
N SER A 187 -18.55 9.87 -6.47
CA SER A 187 -19.19 9.33 -5.29
C SER A 187 -20.51 10.03 -4.96
N LYS A 188 -21.46 9.30 -4.35
CA LYS A 188 -22.68 9.87 -3.78
C LYS A 188 -22.37 10.39 -2.38
N ASN A 189 -21.86 9.54 -1.52
CA ASN A 189 -21.51 9.84 -0.14
C ASN A 189 -20.02 9.72 0.06
N ALA A 190 -19.40 10.71 0.69
CA ALA A 190 -17.97 10.69 0.99
C ALA A 190 -17.71 11.00 2.46
N THR A 191 -16.88 10.18 3.10
CA THR A 191 -16.36 10.42 4.45
C THR A 191 -14.84 10.49 4.38
N ILE A 192 -14.26 11.65 4.62
CA ILE A 192 -12.84 11.93 4.44
C ILE A 192 -12.22 12.37 5.76
N ASN A 193 -11.16 11.70 6.16
CA ASN A 193 -10.37 12.04 7.34
C ASN A 193 -8.91 12.22 6.94
N VAL A 194 -8.37 13.42 7.09
CA VAL A 194 -6.97 13.77 6.85
C VAL A 194 -6.30 14.05 8.18
N SER A 195 -5.18 13.37 8.43
CA SER A 195 -4.31 13.59 9.59
C SER A 195 -2.88 13.75 9.09
N GLY A 196 -2.37 14.95 9.09
CA GLY A 196 -1.03 15.27 8.57
C GLY A 196 -1.03 16.46 7.62
N SER A 197 -0.26 16.36 6.53
CA SER A 197 -0.03 17.48 5.59
C SER A 197 -0.34 17.13 4.13
N GLY A 198 -0.82 15.93 3.87
CA GLY A 198 -1.22 15.53 2.52
C GLY A 198 -2.61 16.05 2.15
N ASP A 199 -2.84 16.20 0.86
CA ASP A 199 -4.05 16.77 0.30
C ASP A 199 -4.98 15.71 -0.30
N VAL A 200 -6.29 16.00 -0.30
CA VAL A 200 -7.30 15.10 -0.87
C VAL A 200 -8.24 15.84 -1.79
N ASN A 201 -8.31 15.44 -3.07
CA ASN A 201 -9.27 15.95 -4.04
C ASN A 201 -10.35 14.91 -4.33
N ILE A 202 -11.63 15.24 -4.18
CA ILE A 202 -12.74 14.30 -4.38
C ILE A 202 -13.88 14.89 -5.22
N ASN A 203 -14.73 13.97 -5.71
CA ASN A 203 -16.04 14.34 -6.29
C ASN A 203 -17.16 13.68 -5.47
N CYS A 204 -18.10 14.48 -4.96
CA CYS A 204 -19.19 14.03 -4.11
C CYS A 204 -20.51 14.74 -4.45
N SER A 205 -21.61 14.00 -4.59
CA SER A 205 -22.88 14.55 -5.07
C SER A 205 -23.97 14.70 -4.01
N GLU A 206 -24.01 13.89 -2.94
CA GLU A 206 -25.14 13.88 -2.00
C GLU A 206 -24.74 14.26 -0.57
N SER A 207 -23.74 13.60 0.02
CA SER A 207 -23.36 13.81 1.43
C SER A 207 -21.84 13.81 1.61
N LEU A 208 -21.31 14.87 2.21
CA LEU A 208 -19.90 15.04 2.54
C LEU A 208 -19.68 15.17 4.05
N ILE A 209 -18.92 14.25 4.62
CA ILE A 209 -18.34 14.36 5.95
C ILE A 209 -16.83 14.50 5.78
N ALA A 210 -16.25 15.64 6.18
CA ALA A 210 -14.82 15.88 5.98
C ALA A 210 -14.18 16.43 7.27
N ARG A 211 -13.05 15.84 7.62
CA ARG A 211 -12.27 16.22 8.82
C ARG A 211 -10.81 16.39 8.44
N VAL A 212 -10.22 17.49 8.83
CA VAL A 212 -8.77 17.75 8.72
C VAL A 212 -8.20 17.97 10.12
N SER A 213 -7.14 17.26 10.42
CA SER A 213 -6.32 17.44 11.62
C SER A 213 -4.86 17.59 11.19
N GLY A 214 -4.38 18.82 11.08
CA GLY A 214 -3.05 19.13 10.58
C GLY A 214 -3.03 20.28 9.59
N SER A 215 -2.22 20.17 8.54
CA SER A 215 -1.98 21.23 7.55
C SER A 215 -2.42 20.86 6.13
N GLY A 216 -2.91 19.65 5.94
CA GLY A 216 -3.41 19.19 4.63
C GLY A 216 -4.76 19.80 4.27
N ASP A 217 -5.09 19.80 2.98
CA ASP A 217 -6.30 20.37 2.45
C ASP A 217 -7.25 19.30 1.87
N ILE A 218 -8.55 19.54 1.97
CA ILE A 218 -9.55 18.76 1.25
C ILE A 218 -10.26 19.66 0.25
N LYS A 219 -10.15 19.33 -1.04
CA LYS A 219 -10.86 19.99 -2.12
C LYS A 219 -11.94 19.05 -2.68
N TYR A 220 -13.17 19.53 -2.73
CA TYR A 220 -14.26 18.73 -3.26
C TYR A 220 -14.97 19.42 -4.43
N THR A 221 -15.36 18.62 -5.41
CA THR A 221 -16.25 19.00 -6.52
C THR A 221 -17.62 18.35 -6.35
N GLY A 222 -18.59 18.77 -7.13
CA GLY A 222 -19.98 18.35 -6.97
C GLY A 222 -20.78 19.32 -6.09
N ASN A 223 -21.99 18.93 -5.72
CA ASN A 223 -22.88 19.77 -4.95
C ASN A 223 -23.62 18.97 -3.85
N PRO A 224 -22.90 18.43 -2.85
CA PRO A 224 -23.54 17.66 -1.79
C PRO A 224 -24.51 18.53 -0.99
N GLU A 225 -25.74 18.05 -0.85
CA GLU A 225 -26.78 18.74 -0.07
C GLU A 225 -26.46 18.73 1.42
N LYS A 226 -25.88 17.64 1.92
CA LYS A 226 -25.49 17.47 3.31
C LYS A 226 -23.98 17.65 3.45
N ARG A 227 -23.55 18.58 4.30
CA ARG A 227 -22.14 18.83 4.58
C ARG A 227 -21.89 18.96 6.06
N ASP A 228 -20.98 18.13 6.56
CA ASP A 228 -20.43 18.21 7.90
C ASP A 228 -18.91 18.28 7.81
N VAL A 229 -18.35 19.48 7.93
CA VAL A 229 -16.92 19.73 7.73
C VAL A 229 -16.30 20.33 9.00
N LYS A 230 -15.09 19.87 9.34
CA LYS A 230 -14.37 20.37 10.51
C LYS A 230 -12.86 20.37 10.24
N VAL A 231 -12.22 21.47 10.57
CA VAL A 231 -10.76 21.63 10.49
C VAL A 231 -10.19 21.87 11.89
N SER A 232 -9.12 21.20 12.21
CA SER A 232 -8.30 21.38 13.41
C SER A 232 -6.85 21.48 12.99
N GLY A 233 -6.32 22.67 12.88
CA GLY A 233 -4.98 22.97 12.38
C GLY A 233 -4.97 24.09 11.35
N SER A 234 -3.98 24.07 10.44
CA SER A 234 -3.75 25.12 9.44
C SER A 234 -4.30 24.76 8.04
N GLY A 235 -4.80 23.55 7.87
CA GLY A 235 -5.38 23.09 6.61
C GLY A 235 -6.75 23.69 6.33
N SER A 236 -7.32 23.34 5.19
CA SER A 236 -8.62 23.86 4.72
C SER A 236 -9.52 22.78 4.14
N ILE A 237 -10.84 23.09 4.03
CA ILE A 237 -11.81 22.28 3.29
C ILE A 237 -12.58 23.25 2.37
N ALA A 238 -12.38 23.13 1.07
CA ALA A 238 -12.93 24.06 0.09
C ALA A 238 -13.65 23.36 -1.06
N LYS A 239 -14.64 24.04 -1.65
CA LYS A 239 -15.22 23.63 -2.92
C LYS A 239 -14.30 24.07 -4.07
N GLY A 240 -14.01 23.16 -5.00
CA GLY A 240 -13.21 23.40 -6.20
C GLY A 240 -14.02 23.87 -7.37
#